data_e6d0c015123d44502615c14a8ddc526a
#
_entry.id   e6d0c015123d44502615c14a8ddc526a
#
_cell.length_a   1.000
_cell.length_b   1.000
_cell.length_c   1.000
_cell.angle_alpha   90.00
_cell.angle_beta   90.00
_cell.angle_gamma   90.00
#
_symmetry.space_group_name_H-M   'P 1'
#
loop_
_entity.id
_entity.type
_entity.pdbx_description
1 polymer ?
#
loop_
_entity_poly.entity_id
_entity_poly.type
_entity_poly.pdbx_seq_one_letter_code
_entity_poly.pdbx_strand_id
1 'polypeptide(L)'
;MRTPEWFLNKNIISYSLLPLSFLYFCFSKIVYFFRLLFVFKSNRKIICVGNIFAGGIGKTPIVLSIAKKLKLPVVMRGYKKKKKDIGDEAKIFKNAGIDVLVGSRRNNIRILNFYDKDKPILMDDGFQNSTIKKDISILVFDEFIGLANGFILPAGPYRESLSAIKRSDAIIIIKGITNKLEKKLNKYKKPIFFVENKTLIPSTKYQKIIAFAGIGYPEKFFNSLKIKPIKTFSFPDHYEYKNKDLDNLLDFAEKEKASLITTEKDWVKFPDNYKNKINFAILDTKIEDKFWIWLKGKINDNSKKHN
;
A
#
# COMPACT_ATOMS: atom_id res chain seq x y z
N MET A 1 4.90 2.93 -14.69
CA MET A 1 4.95 1.70 -15.55
C MET A 1 3.67 0.92 -15.27
N ARG A 2 2.97 0.43 -16.29
CA ARG A 2 1.83 -0.49 -16.05
C ARG A 2 2.36 -1.80 -15.48
N THR A 3 1.58 -2.44 -14.62
CA THR A 3 1.92 -3.79 -14.13
C THR A 3 2.02 -4.75 -15.33
N PRO A 4 3.13 -5.46 -15.51
CA PRO A 4 3.27 -6.38 -16.64
C PRO A 4 2.24 -7.50 -16.58
N GLU A 5 1.67 -7.89 -17.72
CA GLU A 5 0.67 -8.97 -17.77
C GLU A 5 1.20 -10.31 -17.26
N TRP A 6 2.48 -10.62 -17.51
CA TRP A 6 3.08 -11.84 -16.99
C TRP A 6 3.23 -11.89 -15.46
N PHE A 7 3.00 -10.77 -14.76
CA PHE A 7 2.95 -10.79 -13.29
C PHE A 7 1.68 -11.47 -12.78
N LEU A 8 0.58 -11.32 -13.50
CA LEU A 8 -0.71 -11.88 -13.07
C LEU A 8 -0.87 -13.34 -13.50
N ASN A 9 -0.42 -13.67 -14.72
CA ASN A 9 -0.59 -14.99 -15.33
C ASN A 9 0.75 -15.60 -15.74
N LYS A 10 0.85 -16.93 -15.65
CA LYS A 10 2.00 -17.68 -16.15
C LYS A 10 1.96 -17.70 -17.68
N ASN A 11 3.04 -17.28 -18.32
CA ASN A 11 3.22 -17.28 -19.77
C ASN A 11 4.68 -17.51 -20.15
N ILE A 12 4.99 -17.58 -21.44
CA ILE A 12 6.35 -17.85 -21.95
C ILE A 12 7.36 -16.84 -21.36
N ILE A 13 7.00 -15.55 -21.28
CA ILE A 13 7.89 -14.51 -20.73
C ILE A 13 8.18 -14.78 -19.24
N SER A 14 7.17 -15.16 -18.46
CA SER A 14 7.37 -15.45 -17.04
C SER A 14 8.30 -16.66 -16.84
N TYR A 15 8.21 -17.68 -17.69
CA TYR A 15 9.08 -18.83 -17.60
C TYR A 15 10.51 -18.52 -18.09
N SER A 16 10.70 -17.75 -19.16
CA SER A 16 12.03 -17.35 -19.65
C SER A 16 12.81 -16.50 -18.64
N LEU A 17 12.09 -15.77 -17.78
CA LEU A 17 12.70 -14.94 -16.73
C LEU A 17 13.04 -15.71 -15.44
N LEU A 18 12.69 -17.00 -15.30
CA LEU A 18 12.96 -17.78 -14.09
C LEU A 18 14.44 -17.84 -13.70
N PRO A 19 15.41 -18.04 -14.63
CA PRO A 19 16.83 -18.05 -14.25
C PRO A 19 17.25 -16.72 -13.59
N LEU A 20 16.77 -15.59 -14.11
CA LEU A 20 17.06 -14.27 -13.55
C LEU A 20 16.37 -14.08 -12.18
N SER A 21 15.19 -14.64 -12.01
CA SER A 21 14.49 -14.65 -10.71
C SER A 21 15.23 -15.47 -9.67
N PHE A 22 15.85 -16.58 -10.06
CA PHE A 22 16.69 -17.37 -9.16
C PHE A 22 17.92 -16.59 -8.70
N LEU A 23 18.60 -15.89 -9.60
CA LEU A 23 19.73 -15.03 -9.25
C LEU A 23 19.28 -13.88 -8.29
N TYR A 24 18.17 -13.24 -8.60
CA TYR A 24 17.59 -12.22 -7.72
C TYR A 24 17.27 -12.79 -6.33
N PHE A 25 16.68 -13.98 -6.26
CA PHE A 25 16.38 -14.65 -4.99
C PHE A 25 17.66 -14.91 -4.17
N CYS A 26 18.69 -15.50 -4.77
CA CYS A 26 19.97 -15.77 -4.11
C CYS A 26 20.58 -14.47 -3.58
N PHE A 27 20.70 -13.46 -4.44
CA PHE A 27 21.23 -12.16 -4.06
C PHE A 27 20.43 -11.50 -2.92
N SER A 28 19.10 -11.53 -3.02
CA SER A 28 18.23 -10.97 -1.98
C SER A 28 18.40 -11.67 -0.64
N LYS A 29 18.64 -12.99 -0.63
CA LYS A 29 18.93 -13.76 0.59
C LYS A 29 20.27 -13.39 1.20
N ILE A 30 21.31 -13.25 0.38
CA ILE A 30 22.63 -12.80 0.83
C ILE A 30 22.52 -11.42 1.48
N VAL A 31 21.91 -10.45 0.81
CA VAL A 31 21.69 -9.10 1.34
C VAL A 31 20.86 -9.13 2.63
N TYR A 32 19.82 -9.98 2.69
CA TYR A 32 19.01 -10.14 3.90
C TYR A 32 19.85 -10.63 5.08
N PHE A 33 20.70 -11.65 4.86
CA PHE A 33 21.57 -12.21 5.91
C PHE A 33 22.57 -11.17 6.41
N PHE A 34 23.28 -10.46 5.51
CA PHE A 34 24.21 -9.40 5.92
C PHE A 34 23.49 -8.28 6.72
N ARG A 35 22.27 -7.92 6.35
CA ARG A 35 21.49 -6.91 7.07
C ARG A 35 21.10 -7.34 8.48
N LEU A 36 20.97 -8.64 8.75
CA LEU A 36 20.70 -9.14 10.11
C LEU A 36 21.82 -8.85 11.10
N LEU A 37 23.07 -8.69 10.62
CA LEU A 37 24.21 -8.32 11.47
C LEU A 37 24.09 -6.88 12.03
N PHE A 38 23.27 -6.03 11.42
CA PHE A 38 23.12 -4.61 11.78
C PHE A 38 21.71 -4.26 12.22
N VAL A 39 21.04 -5.15 12.97
CA VAL A 39 19.68 -4.93 13.41
C VAL A 39 19.62 -3.83 14.48
N PHE A 40 18.82 -2.82 14.20
CA PHE A 40 18.49 -1.76 15.15
C PHE A 40 17.24 -2.18 15.94
N LYS A 41 17.34 -2.15 17.27
CA LYS A 41 16.21 -2.34 18.19
C LYS A 41 15.73 -0.95 18.65
N SER A 42 14.44 -0.69 18.58
CA SER A 42 13.80 0.51 19.08
C SER A 42 13.38 0.31 20.55
N ASN A 43 13.37 1.38 21.33
CA ASN A 43 12.78 1.37 22.67
C ASN A 43 11.23 1.34 22.63
N ARG A 44 10.65 1.71 21.49
CA ARG A 44 9.19 1.66 21.23
C ARG A 44 8.86 0.44 20.38
N LYS A 45 7.68 -0.13 20.60
CA LYS A 45 7.20 -1.21 19.74
C LYS A 45 7.03 -0.73 18.32
N ILE A 46 7.51 -1.52 17.37
CA ILE A 46 7.40 -1.27 15.93
C ILE A 46 6.33 -2.18 15.34
N ILE A 47 5.24 -1.59 14.87
CA ILE A 47 4.20 -2.27 14.10
C ILE A 47 4.49 -2.05 12.63
N CYS A 48 4.74 -3.11 11.90
CA CYS A 48 5.02 -3.05 10.46
C CYS A 48 3.81 -3.55 9.66
N VAL A 49 3.30 -2.73 8.78
CA VAL A 49 2.35 -3.13 7.75
C VAL A 49 3.08 -3.18 6.42
N GLY A 50 3.10 -4.33 5.78
CA GLY A 50 3.84 -4.51 4.54
C GLY A 50 3.18 -5.52 3.60
N ASN A 51 3.86 -5.82 2.52
CA ASN A 51 3.47 -6.86 1.58
C ASN A 51 4.70 -7.56 1.00
N ILE A 52 4.46 -8.61 0.25
CA ILE A 52 5.52 -9.34 -0.48
C ILE A 52 5.50 -9.08 -1.99
N PHE A 53 4.58 -8.27 -2.47
CA PHE A 53 4.43 -7.92 -3.89
C PHE A 53 5.22 -6.65 -4.25
N ALA A 54 5.71 -6.58 -5.48
CA ALA A 54 6.11 -5.34 -6.11
C ALA A 54 4.86 -4.63 -6.63
N GLY A 55 4.70 -3.35 -6.28
CA GLY A 55 3.54 -2.54 -6.66
C GLY A 55 2.56 -2.26 -5.54
N GLY A 56 1.58 -1.43 -5.82
CA GLY A 56 0.58 -0.96 -4.88
C GLY A 56 -0.57 -1.94 -4.71
N ILE A 57 -0.63 -2.63 -3.59
CA ILE A 57 -1.74 -3.55 -3.24
C ILE A 57 -2.77 -2.93 -2.29
N GLY A 58 -2.78 -1.60 -2.14
CA GLY A 58 -3.75 -0.92 -1.25
C GLY A 58 -3.40 -0.94 0.24
N LYS A 59 -2.10 -0.94 0.60
CA LYS A 59 -1.67 -0.84 2.02
C LYS A 59 -1.99 0.49 2.68
N THR A 60 -1.79 1.59 1.95
CA THR A 60 -1.89 2.95 2.48
C THR A 60 -3.20 3.22 3.24
N PRO A 61 -4.39 2.83 2.74
CA PRO A 61 -5.64 2.99 3.48
C PRO A 61 -5.69 2.21 4.80
N ILE A 62 -5.07 1.03 4.84
CA ILE A 62 -5.00 0.19 6.05
C ILE A 62 -4.09 0.84 7.09
N VAL A 63 -2.89 1.28 6.66
CA VAL A 63 -1.94 2.00 7.53
C VAL A 63 -2.59 3.27 8.07
N LEU A 64 -3.30 4.03 7.23
CA LEU A 64 -4.02 5.23 7.60
C LEU A 64 -5.12 4.95 8.65
N SER A 65 -5.90 3.89 8.45
CA SER A 65 -6.94 3.46 9.38
C SER A 65 -6.35 3.08 10.75
N ILE A 66 -5.22 2.34 10.77
CA ILE A 66 -4.53 1.99 12.01
C ILE A 66 -3.96 3.24 12.70
N ALA A 67 -3.29 4.10 11.94
CA ALA A 67 -2.69 5.33 12.45
C ALA A 67 -3.74 6.26 13.09
N LYS A 68 -4.88 6.45 12.41
CA LYS A 68 -6.00 7.28 12.93
C LYS A 68 -6.60 6.69 14.20
N LYS A 69 -6.97 5.40 14.20
CA LYS A 69 -7.67 4.77 15.33
C LYS A 69 -6.81 4.67 16.59
N LEU A 70 -5.51 4.46 16.43
CA LEU A 70 -4.58 4.32 17.56
C LEU A 70 -3.74 5.58 17.81
N LYS A 71 -3.92 6.64 17.01
CA LYS A 71 -3.16 7.91 17.08
C LYS A 71 -1.65 7.66 17.07
N LEU A 72 -1.18 6.85 16.10
CA LEU A 72 0.23 6.45 15.98
C LEU A 72 0.95 7.30 14.94
N PRO A 73 2.23 7.65 15.20
CA PRO A 73 3.09 8.23 14.18
C PRO A 73 3.47 7.18 13.14
N VAL A 74 3.61 7.61 11.88
CA VAL A 74 3.96 6.74 10.75
C VAL A 74 5.37 7.03 10.28
N VAL A 75 6.15 5.96 10.08
CA VAL A 75 7.49 6.03 9.48
C VAL A 75 7.46 5.31 8.14
N MET A 76 7.83 6.02 7.08
CA MET A 76 7.87 5.47 5.74
C MET A 76 9.17 5.79 5.01
N ARG A 77 9.48 5.02 3.97
CA ARG A 77 10.64 5.27 3.12
C ARG A 77 10.30 6.40 2.15
N GLY A 78 11.14 7.42 2.07
CA GLY A 78 11.05 8.41 1.00
C GLY A 78 11.47 7.79 -0.33
N TYR A 79 10.65 7.95 -1.36
CA TYR A 79 11.13 7.79 -2.73
C TYR A 79 11.96 9.03 -3.07
N LYS A 80 13.19 8.82 -3.59
CA LYS A 80 14.07 9.90 -4.05
C LYS A 80 13.43 10.63 -5.24
N LYS A 81 12.54 11.56 -4.98
CA LYS A 81 12.19 12.64 -5.90
C LYS A 81 12.57 13.94 -5.21
N LYS A 82 13.17 14.88 -5.97
CA LYS A 82 13.66 16.21 -5.57
C LYS A 82 13.56 16.54 -4.06
N LYS A 83 14.63 17.04 -3.46
CA LYS A 83 14.80 17.33 -2.01
C LYS A 83 13.62 17.97 -1.25
N LYS A 84 12.57 18.42 -1.94
CA LYS A 84 11.39 19.11 -1.36
C LYS A 84 10.06 18.33 -1.47
N ASP A 85 9.98 17.20 -2.20
CA ASP A 85 8.72 16.46 -2.33
C ASP A 85 8.68 15.27 -1.37
N ILE A 86 7.71 15.32 -0.46
CA ILE A 86 7.51 14.29 0.57
C ILE A 86 6.88 13.00 0.02
N GLY A 87 6.48 12.98 -1.26
CA GLY A 87 5.80 11.85 -1.89
C GLY A 87 4.29 11.82 -1.66
N ASP A 88 3.58 11.21 -2.63
CA ASP A 88 2.11 11.22 -2.69
C ASP A 88 1.47 10.59 -1.45
N GLU A 89 1.99 9.45 -1.01
CA GLU A 89 1.46 8.73 0.15
C GLU A 89 1.63 9.54 1.44
N ALA A 90 2.78 10.21 1.63
CA ALA A 90 3.00 11.04 2.81
C ALA A 90 2.07 12.27 2.84
N LYS A 91 1.70 12.82 1.68
CA LYS A 91 0.69 13.90 1.59
C LYS A 91 -0.66 13.43 2.12
N ILE A 92 -1.09 12.21 1.76
CA ILE A 92 -2.34 11.62 2.26
C ILE A 92 -2.33 11.53 3.79
N PHE A 93 -1.25 11.05 4.40
CA PHE A 93 -1.13 10.97 5.86
C PHE A 93 -1.17 12.35 6.52
N LYS A 94 -0.45 13.33 5.96
CA LYS A 94 -0.45 14.72 6.47
C LYS A 94 -1.82 15.37 6.38
N ASN A 95 -2.50 15.24 5.24
CA ASN A 95 -3.85 15.76 5.04
C ASN A 95 -4.86 15.13 6.03
N ALA A 96 -4.59 13.92 6.47
CA ALA A 96 -5.38 13.22 7.48
C ALA A 96 -5.01 13.57 8.94
N GLY A 97 -4.08 14.51 9.17
CA GLY A 97 -3.61 14.92 10.50
C GLY A 97 -2.74 13.89 11.20
N ILE A 98 -2.06 13.01 10.44
CA ILE A 98 -1.17 11.98 10.99
C ILE A 98 0.28 12.47 10.94
N ASP A 99 1.00 12.33 12.04
CA ASP A 99 2.43 12.57 12.10
C ASP A 99 3.17 11.54 11.25
N VAL A 100 3.76 12.00 10.14
CA VAL A 100 4.49 11.14 9.22
C VAL A 100 5.93 11.62 9.03
N LEU A 101 6.87 10.70 9.24
CA LEU A 101 8.29 10.93 9.00
C LEU A 101 8.75 10.11 7.78
N VAL A 102 9.25 10.83 6.79
CA VAL A 102 9.67 10.26 5.51
C VAL A 102 11.20 10.22 5.42
N GLY A 103 11.78 9.14 4.91
CA GLY A 103 13.23 9.04 4.69
C GLY A 103 13.87 7.81 5.32
N SER A 104 15.00 8.01 6.02
CA SER A 104 15.67 6.93 6.72
C SER A 104 14.83 6.47 7.92
N ARG A 105 14.21 5.29 7.78
CA ARG A 105 13.35 4.73 8.86
C ARG A 105 14.10 4.65 10.20
N ARG A 106 15.36 4.23 10.19
CA ARG A 106 16.18 4.11 11.41
C ARG A 106 16.36 5.47 12.11
N ASN A 107 16.67 6.52 11.35
CA ASN A 107 16.84 7.85 11.91
C ASN A 107 15.50 8.42 12.39
N ASN A 108 14.43 8.22 11.63
CA ASN A 108 13.09 8.67 12.01
C ASN A 108 12.59 7.99 13.29
N ILE A 109 12.85 6.69 13.46
CA ILE A 109 12.53 5.96 14.70
C ILE A 109 13.36 6.51 15.88
N ARG A 110 14.65 6.82 15.68
CA ARG A 110 15.47 7.44 16.71
C ARG A 110 14.88 8.79 17.15
N ILE A 111 14.48 9.63 16.21
CA ILE A 111 13.83 10.91 16.51
C ILE A 111 12.57 10.68 17.34
N LEU A 112 11.67 9.79 16.91
CA LEU A 112 10.43 9.52 17.63
C LEU A 112 10.65 8.94 19.04
N ASN A 113 11.75 8.21 19.27
CA ASN A 113 12.08 7.68 20.58
C ASN A 113 12.38 8.78 21.64
N PHE A 114 12.71 10.01 21.20
CA PHE A 114 12.92 11.14 22.11
C PHE A 114 11.63 11.82 22.54
N TYR A 115 10.60 11.86 21.67
CA TYR A 115 9.41 12.71 21.88
C TYR A 115 8.24 12.04 22.60
N ASP A 116 8.05 10.73 22.46
CA ASP A 116 6.93 10.01 23.12
C ASP A 116 7.33 8.54 23.23
N LYS A 117 7.56 8.08 24.47
CA LYS A 117 8.10 6.72 24.71
C LYS A 117 7.03 5.63 24.75
N ASP A 118 5.77 5.99 24.95
CA ASP A 118 4.72 5.00 25.29
C ASP A 118 3.97 4.45 24.09
N LYS A 119 3.83 5.23 23.02
CA LYS A 119 3.08 4.80 21.85
C LYS A 119 3.94 4.00 20.85
N PRO A 120 3.41 2.92 20.28
CA PRO A 120 4.05 2.22 19.17
C PRO A 120 4.32 3.15 17.97
N ILE A 121 5.27 2.77 17.12
CA ILE A 121 5.54 3.41 15.86
C ILE A 121 5.00 2.52 14.74
N LEU A 122 4.21 3.08 13.84
CA LEU A 122 3.70 2.36 12.68
C LEU A 122 4.66 2.53 11.49
N MET A 123 5.16 1.42 10.95
CA MET A 123 6.08 1.41 9.82
C MET A 123 5.37 0.95 8.56
N ASP A 124 5.27 1.83 7.57
CA ASP A 124 4.69 1.51 6.26
C ASP A 124 5.73 0.88 5.34
N ASP A 125 5.32 -0.20 4.64
CA ASP A 125 6.09 -0.97 3.65
C ASP A 125 7.51 -1.38 4.13
N GLY A 126 7.60 -1.77 5.40
CA GLY A 126 8.88 -2.12 6.04
C GLY A 126 9.19 -3.61 6.12
N PHE A 127 8.36 -4.50 5.57
CA PHE A 127 8.48 -5.95 5.81
C PHE A 127 9.82 -6.53 5.35
N GLN A 128 10.34 -6.12 4.18
CA GLN A 128 11.65 -6.54 3.65
C GLN A 128 12.83 -5.89 4.37
N ASN A 129 12.60 -4.90 5.22
CA ASN A 129 13.68 -4.24 5.93
C ASN A 129 14.10 -5.08 7.15
N SER A 130 15.18 -5.85 7.03
CA SER A 130 15.74 -6.66 8.11
C SER A 130 16.64 -5.88 9.09
N THR A 131 16.97 -4.61 8.79
CA THR A 131 17.83 -3.80 9.67
C THR A 131 17.09 -3.16 10.85
N ILE A 132 15.78 -3.35 10.95
CA ILE A 132 14.96 -2.85 12.06
C ILE A 132 14.18 -4.02 12.64
N LYS A 133 14.33 -4.26 13.97
CA LYS A 133 13.49 -5.25 14.67
C LYS A 133 12.05 -4.75 14.67
N LYS A 134 11.13 -5.60 14.23
CA LYS A 134 9.69 -5.37 14.25
C LYS A 134 9.07 -6.23 15.33
N ASP A 135 8.24 -5.63 16.19
CA ASP A 135 7.56 -6.35 17.26
C ASP A 135 6.28 -7.01 16.76
N ILE A 136 5.58 -6.34 15.81
CA ILE A 136 4.39 -6.85 15.17
C ILE A 136 4.53 -6.63 13.66
N SER A 137 4.41 -7.70 12.88
CA SER A 137 4.50 -7.67 11.41
C SER A 137 3.21 -8.17 10.79
N ILE A 138 2.55 -7.32 10.01
CA ILE A 138 1.28 -7.58 9.36
C ILE A 138 1.51 -7.58 7.85
N LEU A 139 1.13 -8.67 7.17
CA LEU A 139 1.18 -8.77 5.72
C LEU A 139 -0.20 -8.54 5.12
N VAL A 140 -0.24 -7.64 4.15
CA VAL A 140 -1.46 -7.33 3.39
C VAL A 140 -1.45 -8.11 2.09
N PHE A 141 -2.59 -8.69 1.77
CA PHE A 141 -2.91 -9.32 0.50
C PHE A 141 -4.19 -8.70 -0.07
N ASP A 142 -4.35 -8.77 -1.37
CA ASP A 142 -5.52 -8.26 -2.06
C ASP A 142 -6.16 -9.39 -2.86
N GLU A 143 -7.43 -9.67 -2.62
CA GLU A 143 -8.14 -10.77 -3.27
C GLU A 143 -8.31 -10.54 -4.78
N PHE A 144 -8.38 -9.28 -5.22
CA PHE A 144 -8.41 -8.94 -6.64
C PHE A 144 -7.14 -9.40 -7.38
N ILE A 145 -5.97 -9.27 -6.73
CA ILE A 145 -4.68 -9.69 -7.28
C ILE A 145 -4.45 -11.18 -7.02
N GLY A 146 -5.00 -11.70 -5.93
CA GLY A 146 -4.81 -13.08 -5.49
C GLY A 146 -3.36 -13.39 -5.16
N LEU A 147 -2.88 -14.54 -5.62
CA LEU A 147 -1.47 -14.93 -5.55
C LEU A 147 -0.72 -14.66 -6.86
N ALA A 148 -1.35 -13.97 -7.81
CA ALA A 148 -0.76 -13.68 -9.12
C ALA A 148 -0.14 -14.94 -9.76
N ASN A 149 0.97 -14.83 -10.51
CA ASN A 149 1.62 -16.00 -11.11
C ASN A 149 2.48 -16.80 -10.12
N GLY A 150 2.71 -16.32 -8.90
CA GLY A 150 3.47 -17.03 -7.85
C GLY A 150 4.99 -16.92 -7.98
N PHE A 151 5.54 -16.25 -8.99
CA PHE A 151 6.98 -16.14 -9.22
C PHE A 151 7.58 -14.90 -8.56
N ILE A 152 8.87 -14.96 -8.27
CA ILE A 152 9.67 -13.86 -7.74
C ILE A 152 10.11 -12.94 -8.89
N LEU A 153 10.41 -11.69 -8.61
CA LEU A 153 10.96 -10.73 -9.57
C LEU A 153 12.20 -11.29 -10.29
N PRO A 154 12.37 -11.08 -11.59
CA PRO A 154 11.46 -10.37 -12.50
C PRO A 154 10.43 -11.27 -13.21
N ALA A 155 10.41 -12.59 -12.99
CA ALA A 155 9.45 -13.52 -13.60
C ALA A 155 8.01 -13.33 -13.07
N GLY A 156 7.85 -12.74 -11.91
CA GLY A 156 6.57 -12.43 -11.30
C GLY A 156 6.65 -11.27 -10.31
N PRO A 157 5.55 -10.97 -9.62
CA PRO A 157 5.45 -9.79 -8.79
C PRO A 157 6.08 -9.93 -7.39
N TYR A 158 6.53 -11.11 -6.98
CA TYR A 158 6.98 -11.29 -5.62
C TYR A 158 8.37 -10.71 -5.35
N ARG A 159 8.51 -9.88 -4.33
CA ARG A 159 9.80 -9.42 -3.77
C ARG A 159 10.49 -10.55 -2.98
N GLU A 160 9.69 -11.41 -2.38
CA GLU A 160 10.10 -12.57 -1.59
C GLU A 160 9.13 -13.73 -1.82
N SER A 161 9.57 -14.96 -1.59
CA SER A 161 8.69 -16.12 -1.68
C SER A 161 7.57 -16.09 -0.63
N LEU A 162 6.49 -16.83 -0.89
CA LEU A 162 5.37 -16.98 0.07
C LEU A 162 5.81 -17.52 1.45
N SER A 163 6.96 -18.19 1.54
CA SER A 163 7.52 -18.62 2.83
C SER A 163 7.80 -17.46 3.79
N ALA A 164 7.96 -16.23 3.27
CA ALA A 164 8.13 -15.02 4.06
C ALA A 164 6.93 -14.76 5.01
N ILE A 165 5.74 -15.28 4.69
CA ILE A 165 4.55 -15.23 5.56
C ILE A 165 4.84 -15.81 6.96
N LYS A 166 5.72 -16.79 7.07
CA LYS A 166 6.11 -17.37 8.37
C LYS A 166 6.65 -16.33 9.35
N ARG A 167 7.27 -15.23 8.83
CA ARG A 167 7.80 -14.15 9.65
C ARG A 167 6.78 -13.07 10.03
N SER A 168 5.56 -13.14 9.49
CA SER A 168 4.48 -12.25 9.92
C SER A 168 3.77 -12.77 11.16
N ASP A 169 3.17 -11.87 11.92
CA ASP A 169 2.34 -12.18 13.07
C ASP A 169 0.86 -12.32 12.66
N ALA A 170 0.44 -11.64 11.59
CA ALA A 170 -0.90 -11.72 11.03
C ALA A 170 -0.93 -11.42 9.54
N ILE A 171 -2.04 -11.76 8.92
CA ILE A 171 -2.38 -11.47 7.53
C ILE A 171 -3.64 -10.61 7.51
N ILE A 172 -3.65 -9.58 6.68
CA ILE A 172 -4.85 -8.84 6.31
C ILE A 172 -5.16 -9.13 4.84
N ILE A 173 -6.41 -9.51 4.56
CA ILE A 173 -6.93 -9.68 3.20
C ILE A 173 -7.90 -8.54 2.89
N ILE A 174 -7.59 -7.75 1.87
CA ILE A 174 -8.56 -6.83 1.28
C ILE A 174 -9.56 -7.67 0.50
N LYS A 175 -10.82 -7.67 0.95
CA LYS A 175 -11.89 -8.47 0.34
C LYS A 175 -12.11 -8.11 -1.12
N GLY A 176 -12.30 -9.12 -1.92
CA GLY A 176 -12.78 -9.09 -3.29
C GLY A 176 -14.07 -9.88 -3.42
N ILE A 177 -14.32 -10.41 -4.62
CA ILE A 177 -15.54 -11.17 -4.94
C ILE A 177 -15.43 -12.65 -4.51
N THR A 178 -14.20 -13.17 -4.37
CA THR A 178 -13.97 -14.61 -4.19
C THR A 178 -13.18 -14.89 -2.93
N ASN A 179 -13.68 -15.70 -1.98
CA ASN A 179 -12.95 -16.09 -0.77
C ASN A 179 -11.85 -17.15 -1.00
N LYS A 180 -11.24 -17.17 -2.19
CA LYS A 180 -10.24 -18.20 -2.57
C LYS A 180 -8.88 -17.98 -1.92
N LEU A 181 -8.54 -16.73 -1.61
CA LEU A 181 -7.23 -16.37 -1.10
C LEU A 181 -7.03 -16.84 0.35
N GLU A 182 -8.05 -16.69 1.18
CA GLU A 182 -8.06 -17.17 2.56
C GLU A 182 -7.71 -18.66 2.65
N LYS A 183 -8.41 -19.50 1.87
CA LYS A 183 -8.16 -20.96 1.85
C LYS A 183 -6.70 -21.30 1.53
N LYS A 184 -6.07 -20.53 0.59
CA LYS A 184 -4.67 -20.74 0.21
C LYS A 184 -3.69 -20.26 1.30
N LEU A 185 -4.05 -19.25 2.10
CA LEU A 185 -3.20 -18.67 3.14
C LEU A 185 -3.33 -19.37 4.49
N ASN A 186 -4.44 -20.05 4.76
CA ASN A 186 -4.66 -20.79 6.02
C ASN A 186 -3.58 -21.82 6.35
N LYS A 187 -2.91 -22.40 5.34
CA LYS A 187 -1.77 -23.32 5.53
C LYS A 187 -0.61 -22.73 6.33
N TYR A 188 -0.50 -21.41 6.40
CA TYR A 188 0.56 -20.73 7.17
C TYR A 188 0.21 -20.59 8.66
N LYS A 189 -1.00 -20.97 9.08
CA LYS A 189 -1.46 -20.95 10.48
C LYS A 189 -1.25 -19.59 11.16
N LYS A 190 -1.49 -18.49 10.42
CA LYS A 190 -1.46 -17.12 10.95
C LYS A 190 -2.88 -16.60 11.11
N PRO A 191 -3.16 -15.75 12.12
CA PRO A 191 -4.42 -15.03 12.18
C PRO A 191 -4.67 -14.28 10.87
N ILE A 192 -5.85 -14.45 10.29
CA ILE A 192 -6.28 -13.77 9.07
C ILE A 192 -7.42 -12.84 9.43
N PHE A 193 -7.31 -11.60 8.99
CA PHE A 193 -8.30 -10.55 9.18
C PHE A 193 -8.71 -9.96 7.85
N PHE A 194 -9.93 -9.44 7.79
CA PHE A 194 -10.49 -8.90 6.56
C PHE A 194 -10.64 -7.39 6.61
N VAL A 195 -10.45 -6.80 5.43
CA VAL A 195 -10.69 -5.37 5.19
C VAL A 195 -11.69 -5.24 4.05
N GLU A 196 -12.72 -4.45 4.29
CA GLU A 196 -13.67 -4.03 3.27
C GLU A 196 -13.39 -2.58 2.89
N ASN A 197 -13.25 -2.35 1.59
CA ASN A 197 -13.09 -1.02 1.03
C ASN A 197 -14.37 -0.61 0.32
N LYS A 198 -14.92 0.54 0.70
CA LYS A 198 -16.05 1.16 -0.01
C LYS A 198 -15.57 2.43 -0.68
N THR A 199 -15.75 2.53 -1.98
CA THR A 199 -15.43 3.73 -2.72
C THR A 199 -16.61 4.68 -2.68
N LEU A 200 -16.41 5.83 -2.03
CA LEU A 200 -17.41 6.89 -1.90
C LEU A 200 -17.09 8.00 -2.89
N ILE A 201 -18.06 8.32 -3.74
CA ILE A 201 -17.97 9.44 -4.68
C ILE A 201 -18.63 10.64 -4.00
N PRO A 202 -17.96 11.81 -3.92
CA PRO A 202 -18.59 13.03 -3.41
C PRO A 202 -19.72 13.49 -4.33
N SER A 203 -20.53 14.42 -3.87
CA SER A 203 -21.52 15.07 -4.72
C SER A 203 -20.86 15.70 -5.96
N THR A 204 -21.40 15.47 -7.13
CA THR A 204 -20.84 15.88 -8.42
C THR A 204 -21.78 16.82 -9.18
N LYS A 205 -21.20 17.72 -10.00
CA LYS A 205 -21.97 18.65 -10.85
C LYS A 205 -22.88 17.92 -11.84
N TYR A 206 -22.39 16.83 -12.43
CA TYR A 206 -23.12 16.01 -13.40
C TYR A 206 -23.34 14.60 -12.87
N GLN A 207 -24.43 13.97 -13.25
CA GLN A 207 -24.73 12.57 -12.88
C GLN A 207 -23.80 11.57 -13.59
N LYS A 208 -23.40 11.87 -14.84
CA LYS A 208 -22.42 11.10 -15.58
C LYS A 208 -21.02 11.33 -15.00
N ILE A 209 -20.22 10.28 -14.94
CA ILE A 209 -18.84 10.39 -14.49
C ILE A 209 -17.85 9.84 -15.53
N ILE A 210 -16.68 10.45 -15.56
CA ILE A 210 -15.49 9.98 -16.25
C ILE A 210 -14.43 9.72 -15.18
N ALA A 211 -13.87 8.52 -15.19
CA ALA A 211 -12.87 8.14 -14.19
C ALA A 211 -11.47 8.05 -14.80
N PHE A 212 -10.46 8.50 -14.06
CA PHE A 212 -9.07 8.33 -14.46
C PHE A 212 -8.17 8.02 -13.25
N ALA A 213 -7.09 7.28 -13.49
CA ALA A 213 -6.17 6.93 -12.42
C ALA A 213 -4.76 6.60 -12.92
N GLY A 214 -3.74 7.06 -12.17
CA GLY A 214 -2.32 6.74 -12.33
C GLY A 214 -1.80 5.90 -11.16
N ILE A 215 -2.39 4.73 -10.97
CA ILE A 215 -2.07 3.75 -9.92
C ILE A 215 -1.73 2.39 -10.53
N GLY A 216 -1.15 1.48 -9.73
CA GLY A 216 -0.69 0.16 -10.22
C GLY A 216 -1.78 -0.71 -10.85
N TYR A 217 -3.03 -0.61 -10.36
CA TYR A 217 -4.19 -1.37 -10.86
C TYR A 217 -5.41 -0.45 -11.04
N PRO A 218 -5.47 0.36 -12.12
CA PRO A 218 -6.56 1.32 -12.35
C PRO A 218 -7.94 0.66 -12.45
N GLU A 219 -8.00 -0.53 -13.05
CA GLU A 219 -9.23 -1.29 -13.23
C GLU A 219 -9.92 -1.62 -11.89
N LYS A 220 -9.12 -1.86 -10.84
CA LYS A 220 -9.66 -2.07 -9.50
C LYS A 220 -10.43 -0.84 -9.02
N PHE A 221 -9.89 0.35 -9.26
CA PHE A 221 -10.55 1.61 -8.92
C PHE A 221 -11.82 1.80 -9.74
N PHE A 222 -11.75 1.65 -11.06
CA PHE A 222 -12.90 1.84 -11.94
C PHE A 222 -14.05 0.89 -11.60
N ASN A 223 -13.74 -0.38 -11.32
CA ASN A 223 -14.73 -1.40 -10.95
C ASN A 223 -15.31 -1.18 -9.54
N SER A 224 -14.65 -0.42 -8.66
CA SER A 224 -15.14 -0.12 -7.31
C SER A 224 -16.16 1.02 -7.26
N LEU A 225 -16.29 1.80 -8.35
CA LEU A 225 -17.20 2.92 -8.42
C LEU A 225 -18.64 2.44 -8.53
N LYS A 226 -19.53 2.94 -7.66
CA LYS A 226 -20.97 2.59 -7.70
C LYS A 226 -21.64 3.08 -8.97
N ILE A 227 -21.24 4.26 -9.46
CA ILE A 227 -21.70 4.81 -10.74
C ILE A 227 -20.72 4.34 -11.81
N LYS A 228 -21.20 3.63 -12.82
CA LYS A 228 -20.36 3.17 -13.93
C LYS A 228 -19.86 4.37 -14.75
N PRO A 229 -18.54 4.56 -14.90
CA PRO A 229 -18.01 5.63 -15.73
C PRO A 229 -18.39 5.45 -17.19
N ILE A 230 -18.77 6.55 -17.88
CA ILE A 230 -19.00 6.53 -19.33
C ILE A 230 -17.70 6.37 -20.12
N LYS A 231 -16.57 6.80 -19.52
CA LYS A 231 -15.22 6.65 -20.06
C LYS A 231 -14.21 6.52 -18.93
N THR A 232 -13.15 5.74 -19.18
CA THR A 232 -12.03 5.60 -18.24
C THR A 232 -10.70 5.90 -18.92
N PHE A 233 -9.78 6.52 -18.18
CA PHE A 233 -8.40 6.80 -18.64
C PHE A 233 -7.40 6.23 -17.64
N SER A 234 -6.53 5.32 -18.11
CA SER A 234 -5.48 4.71 -17.31
C SER A 234 -4.14 5.35 -17.61
N PHE A 235 -3.48 5.88 -16.56
CA PHE A 235 -2.13 6.42 -16.62
C PHE A 235 -1.15 5.46 -15.95
N PRO A 236 0.16 5.57 -16.23
CA PRO A 236 1.20 4.81 -15.53
C PRO A 236 1.16 5.03 -14.01
N ASP A 237 1.56 4.02 -13.22
CA ASP A 237 1.67 4.19 -11.77
C ASP A 237 2.64 5.33 -11.41
N HIS A 238 2.25 6.15 -10.44
CA HIS A 238 2.94 7.40 -10.05
C HIS A 238 3.09 8.43 -11.18
N TYR A 239 2.11 8.48 -12.08
CA TYR A 239 2.12 9.46 -13.17
C TYR A 239 2.14 10.90 -12.64
N GLU A 240 2.98 11.75 -13.25
CA GLU A 240 3.03 13.19 -12.99
C GLU A 240 2.18 13.88 -14.04
N TYR A 241 0.98 14.29 -13.65
CA TYR A 241 0.05 14.98 -14.55
C TYR A 241 0.57 16.35 -14.92
N LYS A 242 0.68 16.62 -16.23
CA LYS A 242 0.96 17.96 -16.76
C LYS A 242 -0.35 18.74 -16.85
N ASN A 243 -0.26 20.08 -16.84
CA ASN A 243 -1.45 20.91 -17.00
C ASN A 243 -2.25 20.54 -18.27
N LYS A 244 -1.56 20.31 -19.38
CA LYS A 244 -2.19 19.87 -20.64
C LYS A 244 -2.99 18.57 -20.50
N ASP A 245 -2.55 17.63 -19.68
CA ASP A 245 -3.28 16.38 -19.46
C ASP A 245 -4.59 16.65 -18.71
N LEU A 246 -4.53 17.51 -17.68
CA LEU A 246 -5.68 17.89 -16.87
C LEU A 246 -6.67 18.75 -17.65
N ASP A 247 -6.17 19.70 -18.47
CA ASP A 247 -7.01 20.52 -19.34
C ASP A 247 -7.75 19.66 -20.36
N ASN A 248 -7.07 18.74 -21.05
CA ASN A 248 -7.71 17.81 -21.99
C ASN A 248 -8.79 16.95 -21.33
N LEU A 249 -8.57 16.49 -20.09
CA LEU A 249 -9.56 15.72 -19.35
C LEU A 249 -10.78 16.59 -18.98
N LEU A 250 -10.55 17.84 -18.56
CA LEU A 250 -11.63 18.79 -18.22
C LEU A 250 -12.46 19.15 -19.45
N ASP A 251 -11.82 19.47 -20.58
CA ASP A 251 -12.51 19.79 -21.83
C ASP A 251 -13.35 18.62 -22.34
N PHE A 252 -12.82 17.38 -22.23
CA PHE A 252 -13.55 16.18 -22.58
C PHE A 252 -14.75 15.97 -21.66
N ALA A 253 -14.58 16.18 -20.36
CA ALA A 253 -15.65 16.02 -19.39
C ALA A 253 -16.77 17.05 -19.58
N GLU A 254 -16.44 18.31 -19.91
CA GLU A 254 -17.43 19.36 -20.16
C GLU A 254 -18.24 19.07 -21.42
N LYS A 255 -17.60 18.60 -22.51
CA LYS A 255 -18.28 18.17 -23.75
C LYS A 255 -19.28 17.06 -23.51
N GLU A 256 -18.93 16.08 -22.66
CA GLU A 256 -19.77 14.93 -22.32
C GLU A 256 -20.80 15.24 -21.23
N LYS A 257 -20.79 16.45 -20.67
CA LYS A 257 -21.56 16.83 -19.48
C LYS A 257 -21.39 15.79 -18.36
N ALA A 258 -20.13 15.48 -18.03
CA ALA A 258 -19.73 14.50 -17.03
C ALA A 258 -18.77 15.11 -16.00
N SER A 259 -18.78 14.57 -14.79
CA SER A 259 -17.83 14.98 -13.73
C SER A 259 -16.61 14.09 -13.73
N LEU A 260 -15.42 14.69 -13.58
CA LEU A 260 -14.16 13.95 -13.46
C LEU A 260 -14.00 13.39 -12.05
N ILE A 261 -13.66 12.10 -11.98
CA ILE A 261 -13.36 11.40 -10.72
C ILE A 261 -12.01 10.71 -10.83
N THR A 262 -11.16 10.92 -9.83
CA THR A 262 -9.86 10.26 -9.72
C THR A 262 -9.65 9.64 -8.35
N THR A 263 -8.46 9.07 -8.09
CA THR A 263 -8.08 8.58 -6.76
C THR A 263 -7.52 9.72 -5.90
N GLU A 264 -7.63 9.62 -4.56
CA GLU A 264 -6.98 10.57 -3.66
C GLU A 264 -5.45 10.62 -3.88
N LYS A 265 -4.82 9.47 -4.20
CA LYS A 265 -3.38 9.36 -4.51
C LYS A 265 -2.98 10.18 -5.74
N ASP A 266 -3.86 10.30 -6.72
CA ASP A 266 -3.61 11.12 -7.89
C ASP A 266 -3.95 12.60 -7.61
N TRP A 267 -5.07 12.86 -6.95
CA TRP A 267 -5.55 14.20 -6.67
C TRP A 267 -4.56 15.04 -5.84
N VAL A 268 -3.86 14.44 -4.86
CA VAL A 268 -2.86 15.15 -4.03
C VAL A 268 -1.64 15.66 -4.83
N LYS A 269 -1.47 15.21 -6.08
CA LYS A 269 -0.40 15.64 -6.98
C LYS A 269 -0.77 16.89 -7.78
N PHE A 270 -2.07 17.21 -7.88
CA PHE A 270 -2.53 18.27 -8.75
C PHE A 270 -2.17 19.65 -8.21
N PRO A 271 -1.89 20.63 -9.09
CA PRO A 271 -1.86 22.03 -8.73
C PRO A 271 -3.21 22.48 -8.15
N ASP A 272 -3.21 23.47 -7.26
CA ASP A 272 -4.41 23.87 -6.51
C ASP A 272 -5.55 24.37 -7.39
N ASN A 273 -5.23 25.01 -8.53
CA ASN A 273 -6.22 25.47 -9.51
C ASN A 273 -7.04 24.34 -10.18
N TYR A 274 -6.58 23.08 -10.12
CA TYR A 274 -7.31 21.91 -10.63
C TYR A 274 -8.07 21.16 -9.52
N LYS A 275 -7.65 21.29 -8.27
CA LYS A 275 -8.25 20.56 -7.14
C LYS A 275 -9.73 20.87 -6.97
N ASN A 276 -10.17 22.10 -7.26
CA ASN A 276 -11.57 22.50 -7.16
C ASN A 276 -12.42 22.07 -8.36
N LYS A 277 -11.78 21.63 -9.47
CA LYS A 277 -12.46 21.23 -10.70
C LYS A 277 -12.58 19.71 -10.85
N ILE A 278 -11.72 18.96 -10.17
CA ILE A 278 -11.62 17.50 -10.28
C ILE A 278 -11.92 16.89 -8.92
N ASN A 279 -12.93 16.04 -8.87
CA ASN A 279 -13.29 15.30 -7.66
C ASN A 279 -12.41 14.05 -7.49
N PHE A 280 -12.21 13.63 -6.25
CA PHE A 280 -11.61 12.34 -5.97
C PHE A 280 -12.56 11.45 -5.18
N ALA A 281 -12.45 10.17 -5.41
CA ALA A 281 -13.19 9.18 -4.65
C ALA A 281 -12.48 8.89 -3.32
N ILE A 282 -13.23 8.91 -2.23
CA ILE A 282 -12.74 8.57 -0.90
C ILE A 282 -12.83 7.06 -0.72
N LEU A 283 -11.74 6.46 -0.25
CA LEU A 283 -11.74 5.04 0.08
C LEU A 283 -12.01 4.87 1.58
N ASP A 284 -13.28 4.54 1.90
CA ASP A 284 -13.68 4.17 3.25
C ASP A 284 -13.21 2.73 3.54
N THR A 285 -12.26 2.59 4.44
CA THR A 285 -11.59 1.33 4.78
C THR A 285 -12.04 0.83 6.13
N LYS A 286 -12.83 -0.23 6.15
CA LYS A 286 -13.32 -0.87 7.36
C LYS A 286 -12.53 -2.15 7.64
N ILE A 287 -11.75 -2.15 8.72
CA ILE A 287 -11.06 -3.33 9.24
C ILE A 287 -11.98 -4.00 10.27
N GLU A 288 -12.11 -5.33 10.23
CA GLU A 288 -12.99 -6.06 11.14
C GLU A 288 -12.58 -5.92 12.62
N ASP A 289 -13.55 -6.02 13.52
CA ASP A 289 -13.34 -5.74 14.95
C ASP A 289 -12.38 -6.73 15.62
N LYS A 290 -12.35 -7.97 15.19
CA LYS A 290 -11.42 -9.00 15.68
C LYS A 290 -9.95 -8.58 15.51
N PHE A 291 -9.62 -7.85 14.43
CA PHE A 291 -8.28 -7.31 14.22
C PHE A 291 -7.88 -6.34 15.33
N TRP A 292 -8.78 -5.45 15.73
CA TRP A 292 -8.48 -4.43 16.75
C TRP A 292 -8.25 -5.06 18.13
N ILE A 293 -9.04 -6.07 18.47
CA ILE A 293 -8.86 -6.85 19.72
C ILE A 293 -7.48 -7.51 19.70
N TRP A 294 -7.16 -8.22 18.61
CA TRP A 294 -5.88 -8.89 18.44
C TRP A 294 -4.70 -7.91 18.49
N LEU A 295 -4.78 -6.77 17.76
CA LEU A 295 -3.69 -5.81 17.71
C LEU A 295 -3.44 -5.16 19.06
N LYS A 296 -4.49 -4.76 19.78
CA LYS A 296 -4.36 -4.22 21.14
C LYS A 296 -3.75 -5.24 22.11
N GLY A 297 -4.16 -6.50 22.04
CA GLY A 297 -3.55 -7.58 22.82
C GLY A 297 -2.06 -7.70 22.55
N LYS A 298 -1.62 -7.66 21.27
CA LYS A 298 -0.20 -7.71 20.89
C LYS A 298 0.60 -6.46 21.32
N ILE A 299 -0.03 -5.30 21.30
CA ILE A 299 0.60 -4.05 21.79
C ILE A 299 0.82 -4.13 23.30
N ASN A 300 -0.13 -4.66 24.06
CA ASN A 300 -0.05 -4.74 25.52
C ASN A 300 0.78 -5.94 26.03
N ASP A 301 1.05 -6.92 25.17
CA ASP A 301 1.85 -8.09 25.50
C ASP A 301 3.33 -7.71 25.70
N ASN A 302 3.79 -7.67 26.95
CA ASN A 302 5.16 -7.34 27.34
C ASN A 302 6.15 -8.52 27.25
N SER A 303 5.69 -9.73 26.93
CA SER A 303 6.52 -10.95 26.92
C SER A 303 7.69 -10.90 25.93
N LYS A 304 7.62 -10.03 24.90
CA LYS A 304 8.68 -9.86 23.88
C LYS A 304 9.72 -8.76 24.20
N LYS A 305 9.66 -8.11 25.37
CA LYS A 305 10.65 -7.06 25.73
C LYS A 305 12.01 -7.59 26.20
N HIS A 306 12.15 -8.88 26.49
CA HIS A 306 13.31 -9.44 27.20
C HIS A 306 14.12 -10.50 26.44
N ASN A 307 14.09 -10.51 25.07
CA ASN A 307 15.03 -11.35 24.31
C ASN A 307 15.72 -10.59 23.18
#